data_50eaf503ea52c3ce7da8d82ee51036d6
#
_entry.id   50eaf503ea52c3ce7da8d82ee51036d6
#
_cell.length_a   1.000
_cell.length_b   1.000
_cell.length_c   1.000
_cell.angle_alpha   90.00
_cell.angle_beta   90.00
_cell.angle_gamma   90.00
#
_symmetry.space_group_name_H-M   'P 1'
#
loop_
_entity.id
_entity.type
_entity.pdbx_description
1 polymer ?
#
loop_
_entity_poly.entity_id
_entity_poly.type
_entity_poly.pdbx_seq_one_letter_code
_entity_poly.pdbx_strand_id
1 'polypeptide(L)'
;MKAMIFAAGRGERMRPLTDVTPKPLLSVGGKPIIVWQIEALARAGFADIVINHAWLGTQIEAALGDGSAFGVRLAYSAEAEALETAGGIAKARPLLEGAGNIFLAISGDVFTAFDYASLRPQAARMAAQSAPGMHLVMVPNPPFHPAGDFALDAAGRLYLPETAPAAASQLTFGNIALYDLRLFDGIAPGTRMAITPLYQRSIAAARASGERFDGIWENIGTPAQLDELDAGVRARQDLAPGSRIA
;
A
#
# COMPACT_ATOMS: atom_id res chain seq x y z
N MET A 1 -4.37 -12.28 9.72
CA MET A 1 -4.63 -11.23 8.71
C MET A 1 -3.53 -11.31 7.67
N LYS A 2 -3.87 -11.34 6.39
CA LYS A 2 -2.93 -11.30 5.27
C LYS A 2 -2.62 -9.86 4.86
N ALA A 3 -1.51 -9.66 4.14
CA ALA A 3 -1.20 -8.39 3.49
C ALA A 3 -1.21 -8.54 1.97
N MET A 4 -1.46 -7.44 1.25
CA MET A 4 -1.35 -7.34 -0.20
C MET A 4 -0.44 -6.17 -0.56
N ILE A 5 0.53 -6.41 -1.45
CA ILE A 5 1.39 -5.36 -2.02
C ILE A 5 1.00 -5.16 -3.47
N PHE A 6 0.63 -3.91 -3.83
CA PHE A 6 0.32 -3.56 -5.21
C PHE A 6 1.60 -3.32 -6.01
N ALA A 7 1.83 -4.12 -7.04
CA ALA A 7 3.01 -4.08 -7.88
C ALA A 7 2.69 -4.19 -9.40
N ALA A 8 1.41 -4.02 -9.80
CA ALA A 8 0.97 -4.17 -11.17
C ALA A 8 1.18 -2.91 -12.05
N GLY A 9 1.54 -1.78 -11.45
CA GLY A 9 1.73 -0.52 -12.16
C GLY A 9 2.89 -0.53 -13.15
N ARG A 10 2.67 0.05 -14.36
CA ARG A 10 3.71 0.17 -15.41
C ARG A 10 4.88 1.09 -15.00
N GLY A 11 4.64 2.08 -14.14
CA GLY A 11 5.65 3.05 -13.73
C GLY A 11 6.08 4.01 -14.84
N GLU A 12 5.15 4.51 -15.66
CA GLU A 12 5.41 5.36 -16.83
C GLU A 12 6.33 6.56 -16.52
N ARG A 13 6.12 7.23 -15.39
CA ARG A 13 6.92 8.39 -14.97
C ARG A 13 8.36 8.07 -14.58
N MET A 14 8.68 6.78 -14.40
CA MET A 14 10.01 6.26 -14.05
C MET A 14 10.83 5.84 -15.27
N ARG A 15 10.30 5.99 -16.49
CA ARG A 15 11.05 5.67 -17.72
C ARG A 15 12.28 6.55 -17.83
N PRO A 16 13.41 6.02 -18.38
CA PRO A 16 13.55 4.69 -19.01
C PRO A 16 13.80 3.53 -18.03
N LEU A 17 13.96 3.77 -16.71
CA LEU A 17 14.30 2.73 -15.73
C LEU A 17 13.30 1.56 -15.74
N THR A 18 12.01 1.90 -15.86
CA THR A 18 10.93 0.91 -15.86
C THR A 18 10.67 0.26 -17.20
N ASP A 19 11.47 0.53 -18.21
CA ASP A 19 11.42 -0.22 -19.48
C ASP A 19 12.02 -1.62 -19.34
N VAL A 20 12.98 -1.78 -18.42
CA VAL A 20 13.75 -3.01 -18.23
C VAL A 20 13.63 -3.60 -16.81
N THR A 21 13.23 -2.80 -15.81
CA THR A 21 13.10 -3.24 -14.42
C THR A 21 11.73 -2.79 -13.88
N PRO A 22 10.88 -3.68 -13.33
CA PRO A 22 9.61 -3.25 -12.77
C PRO A 22 9.85 -2.32 -11.57
N LYS A 23 9.03 -1.27 -11.43
CA LYS A 23 9.20 -0.21 -10.44
C LYS A 23 9.47 -0.72 -9.00
N PRO A 24 8.76 -1.77 -8.50
CA PRO A 24 9.00 -2.29 -7.15
C PRO A 24 10.40 -2.90 -6.95
N LEU A 25 11.09 -3.27 -8.02
CA LEU A 25 12.46 -3.80 -7.98
C LEU A 25 13.55 -2.73 -8.13
N LEU A 26 13.21 -1.47 -8.32
CA LEU A 26 14.19 -0.39 -8.30
C LEU A 26 14.83 -0.30 -6.91
N SER A 27 16.14 -0.01 -6.89
CA SER A 27 16.95 -0.08 -5.67
C SER A 27 16.91 1.22 -4.86
N VAL A 28 16.76 1.08 -3.55
CA VAL A 28 16.92 2.14 -2.55
C VAL A 28 17.77 1.60 -1.41
N GLY A 29 18.88 2.26 -1.10
CA GLY A 29 19.80 1.80 -0.05
C GLY A 29 20.40 0.42 -0.33
N GLY A 30 20.59 0.07 -1.60
CA GLY A 30 21.18 -1.21 -2.01
C GLY A 30 20.21 -2.39 -2.07
N LYS A 31 18.90 -2.22 -1.84
CA LYS A 31 17.90 -3.29 -2.00
C LYS A 31 16.62 -2.80 -2.69
N PRO A 32 15.84 -3.69 -3.35
CA PRO A 32 14.60 -3.32 -4.01
C PRO A 32 13.60 -2.65 -3.06
N ILE A 33 12.84 -1.66 -3.56
CA ILE A 33 11.82 -0.95 -2.75
C ILE A 33 10.84 -1.92 -2.11
N ILE A 34 10.34 -2.89 -2.86
CA ILE A 34 9.38 -3.89 -2.35
C ILE A 34 9.94 -4.74 -1.22
N VAL A 35 11.26 -4.97 -1.18
CA VAL A 35 11.90 -5.75 -0.11
C VAL A 35 11.83 -5.03 1.23
N TRP A 36 11.94 -3.69 1.23
CA TRP A 36 11.72 -2.89 2.45
C TRP A 36 10.33 -3.14 3.03
N GLN A 37 9.31 -3.19 2.17
CA GLN A 37 7.93 -3.46 2.57
C GLN A 37 7.75 -4.89 3.10
N ILE A 38 8.30 -5.88 2.41
CA ILE A 38 8.22 -7.29 2.83
C ILE A 38 8.88 -7.49 4.19
N GLU A 39 10.08 -6.93 4.41
CA GLU A 39 10.78 -7.01 5.69
C GLU A 39 10.01 -6.29 6.81
N ALA A 40 9.42 -5.12 6.53
CA ALA A 40 8.62 -4.40 7.51
C ALA A 40 7.34 -5.19 7.88
N LEU A 41 6.67 -5.79 6.90
CA LEU A 41 5.53 -6.68 7.13
C LEU A 41 5.93 -7.92 7.95
N ALA A 42 7.05 -8.55 7.62
CA ALA A 42 7.57 -9.70 8.37
C ALA A 42 7.83 -9.33 9.84
N ARG A 43 8.49 -8.19 10.09
CA ARG A 43 8.70 -7.67 11.46
C ARG A 43 7.39 -7.40 12.20
N ALA A 44 6.37 -6.92 11.49
CA ALA A 44 5.02 -6.71 12.03
C ALA A 44 4.21 -8.01 12.19
N GLY A 45 4.80 -9.19 11.89
CA GLY A 45 4.18 -10.49 12.07
C GLY A 45 3.16 -10.87 10.99
N PHE A 46 3.28 -10.32 9.77
CA PHE A 46 2.53 -10.80 8.60
C PHE A 46 3.29 -11.96 7.95
N ALA A 47 2.74 -13.16 8.04
CA ALA A 47 3.35 -14.37 7.50
C ALA A 47 2.93 -14.64 6.05
N ASP A 48 1.77 -14.15 5.62
CA ASP A 48 1.21 -14.38 4.29
C ASP A 48 1.05 -13.03 3.57
N ILE A 49 1.73 -12.88 2.45
CA ILE A 49 1.71 -11.65 1.64
C ILE A 49 1.34 -12.02 0.20
N VAL A 50 0.34 -11.33 -0.35
CA VAL A 50 -0.07 -11.44 -1.75
C VAL A 50 0.53 -10.27 -2.52
N ILE A 51 1.11 -10.53 -3.68
CA ILE A 51 1.67 -9.51 -4.58
C ILE A 51 0.95 -9.61 -5.92
N ASN A 52 0.21 -8.57 -6.33
CA ASN A 52 -0.28 -8.53 -7.71
C ASN A 52 0.79 -7.88 -8.60
N HIS A 53 0.86 -8.34 -9.83
CA HIS A 53 1.79 -7.79 -10.82
C HIS A 53 1.25 -7.92 -12.24
N ALA A 54 1.75 -7.09 -13.15
CA ALA A 54 1.44 -7.12 -14.58
C ALA A 54 2.72 -6.92 -15.39
N TRP A 55 3.16 -5.67 -15.53
CA TRP A 55 4.35 -5.32 -16.30
C TRP A 55 5.62 -5.92 -15.69
N LEU A 56 6.37 -6.70 -16.50
CA LEU A 56 7.60 -7.39 -16.08
C LEU A 56 7.42 -8.25 -14.80
N GLY A 57 6.20 -8.76 -14.56
CA GLY A 57 5.83 -9.45 -13.33
C GLY A 57 6.68 -10.69 -13.04
N THR A 58 7.13 -11.42 -14.07
CA THR A 58 8.03 -12.57 -13.92
C THR A 58 9.38 -12.21 -13.28
N GLN A 59 9.85 -10.97 -13.45
CA GLN A 59 11.06 -10.51 -12.76
C GLN A 59 10.81 -10.35 -11.25
N ILE A 60 9.61 -9.91 -10.87
CA ILE A 60 9.22 -9.80 -9.44
C ILE A 60 9.21 -11.18 -8.80
N GLU A 61 8.56 -12.16 -9.45
CA GLU A 61 8.53 -13.54 -8.97
C GLU A 61 9.94 -14.15 -8.87
N ALA A 62 10.76 -13.96 -9.91
CA ALA A 62 12.14 -14.46 -9.92
C ALA A 62 13.03 -13.83 -8.83
N ALA A 63 12.83 -12.54 -8.53
CA ALA A 63 13.63 -11.82 -7.55
C ALA A 63 13.24 -12.14 -6.10
N LEU A 64 11.96 -12.41 -5.84
CA LEU A 64 11.43 -12.57 -4.47
C LEU A 64 11.18 -14.05 -4.10
N GLY A 65 11.04 -14.94 -5.08
CA GLY A 65 10.78 -16.37 -4.87
C GLY A 65 9.47 -16.60 -4.10
N ASP A 66 9.48 -17.59 -3.23
CA ASP A 66 8.33 -17.95 -2.39
C ASP A 66 8.27 -17.15 -1.06
N GLY A 67 9.21 -16.24 -0.83
CA GLY A 67 9.29 -15.41 0.37
C GLY A 67 10.04 -16.03 1.54
N SER A 68 10.48 -17.28 1.43
CA SER A 68 11.20 -17.98 2.52
C SER A 68 12.46 -17.23 2.96
N ALA A 69 13.17 -16.57 2.03
CA ALA A 69 14.33 -15.73 2.31
C ALA A 69 14.02 -14.53 3.24
N PHE A 70 12.77 -14.12 3.33
CA PHE A 70 12.28 -13.02 4.18
C PHE A 70 11.51 -13.51 5.41
N GLY A 71 11.37 -14.83 5.60
CA GLY A 71 10.60 -15.42 6.69
C GLY A 71 9.08 -15.29 6.51
N VAL A 72 8.59 -15.13 5.28
CA VAL A 72 7.16 -15.02 4.92
C VAL A 72 6.82 -16.01 3.80
N ARG A 73 5.52 -16.14 3.49
CA ARG A 73 5.02 -16.82 2.30
C ARG A 73 4.50 -15.78 1.32
N LEU A 74 5.03 -15.77 0.11
CA LEU A 74 4.57 -14.93 -0.99
C LEU A 74 3.66 -15.72 -1.91
N ALA A 75 2.52 -15.14 -2.26
CA ALA A 75 1.62 -15.64 -3.28
C ALA A 75 1.44 -14.53 -4.34
N TYR A 76 1.40 -14.92 -5.61
CA TYR A 76 1.36 -13.97 -6.71
C TYR A 76 0.02 -13.99 -7.44
N SER A 77 -0.51 -12.80 -7.71
CA SER A 77 -1.70 -12.59 -8.53
C SER A 77 -1.29 -11.94 -9.85
N ALA A 78 -0.94 -12.76 -10.84
CA ALA A 78 -0.51 -12.27 -12.15
C ALA A 78 -1.70 -11.68 -12.94
N GLU A 79 -1.54 -10.47 -13.44
CA GLU A 79 -2.52 -9.77 -14.28
C GLU A 79 -1.97 -9.68 -15.70
N ALA A 80 -2.77 -10.04 -16.72
CA ALA A 80 -2.37 -9.91 -18.13
C ALA A 80 -2.17 -8.43 -18.49
N GLU A 81 -3.03 -7.56 -17.92
CA GLU A 81 -2.95 -6.11 -17.97
C GLU A 81 -3.30 -5.57 -16.58
N ALA A 82 -2.79 -4.40 -16.24
CA ALA A 82 -3.09 -3.78 -14.94
C ALA A 82 -4.62 -3.55 -14.79
N LEU A 83 -5.21 -4.18 -13.78
CA LEU A 83 -6.65 -4.15 -13.50
C LEU A 83 -7.08 -2.97 -12.64
N GLU A 84 -6.16 -2.09 -12.30
CA GLU A 84 -6.31 -1.07 -11.29
C GLU A 84 -6.57 -1.64 -9.88
N THR A 85 -6.73 -0.79 -8.86
CA THR A 85 -6.67 -1.25 -7.47
C THR A 85 -7.83 -2.18 -7.12
N ALA A 86 -9.08 -1.79 -7.42
CA ALA A 86 -10.24 -2.63 -7.06
C ALA A 86 -10.30 -3.91 -7.88
N GLY A 87 -9.98 -3.84 -9.17
CA GLY A 87 -9.91 -5.03 -10.04
C GLY A 87 -8.79 -5.98 -9.63
N GLY A 88 -7.62 -5.46 -9.27
CA GLY A 88 -6.50 -6.25 -8.76
C GLY A 88 -6.84 -6.99 -7.45
N ILE A 89 -7.52 -6.31 -6.52
CA ILE A 89 -8.01 -6.94 -5.27
C ILE A 89 -9.03 -8.03 -5.58
N ALA A 90 -10.02 -7.75 -6.45
CA ALA A 90 -11.05 -8.73 -6.82
C ALA A 90 -10.42 -9.98 -7.45
N LYS A 91 -9.40 -9.82 -8.29
CA LYS A 91 -8.66 -10.95 -8.87
C LYS A 91 -7.85 -11.71 -7.83
N ALA A 92 -7.19 -11.00 -6.91
CA ALA A 92 -6.37 -11.59 -5.85
C ALA A 92 -7.19 -12.21 -4.70
N ARG A 93 -8.51 -12.02 -4.69
CA ARG A 93 -9.42 -12.46 -3.61
C ARG A 93 -9.19 -13.89 -3.15
N PRO A 94 -9.08 -14.92 -4.01
CA PRO A 94 -8.86 -16.31 -3.57
C PRO A 94 -7.58 -16.49 -2.77
N LEU A 95 -6.56 -15.66 -3.00
CA LEU A 95 -5.31 -15.66 -2.26
C LEU A 95 -5.43 -14.91 -0.92
N LEU A 96 -6.34 -13.95 -0.80
CA LEU A 96 -6.57 -13.13 0.40
C LEU A 96 -7.51 -13.80 1.40
N GLU A 97 -8.41 -14.65 0.96
CA GLU A 97 -9.37 -15.38 1.80
C GLU A 97 -8.70 -16.35 2.78
N GLY A 98 -9.47 -16.81 3.78
CA GLY A 98 -9.04 -17.83 4.74
C GLY A 98 -8.39 -17.29 6.03
N ALA A 99 -8.15 -15.98 6.15
CA ALA A 99 -7.62 -15.34 7.36
C ALA A 99 -8.55 -14.24 7.92
N GLY A 100 -9.86 -14.38 7.70
CA GLY A 100 -10.88 -13.36 7.96
C GLY A 100 -11.06 -12.44 6.75
N ASN A 101 -11.96 -11.45 6.90
CA ASN A 101 -12.30 -10.54 5.79
C ASN A 101 -11.40 -9.30 5.72
N ILE A 102 -10.66 -8.97 6.77
CA ILE A 102 -9.81 -7.78 6.81
C ILE A 102 -8.40 -8.14 6.36
N PHE A 103 -7.87 -7.35 5.42
CA PHE A 103 -6.48 -7.46 4.97
C PHE A 103 -5.82 -6.07 4.93
N LEU A 104 -4.50 -6.06 5.08
CA LEU A 104 -3.67 -4.87 4.89
C LEU A 104 -3.29 -4.75 3.42
N ALA A 105 -3.46 -3.58 2.83
CA ALA A 105 -3.06 -3.26 1.47
C ALA A 105 -2.03 -2.15 1.47
N ILE A 106 -0.97 -2.30 0.67
CA ILE A 106 0.14 -1.34 0.56
C ILE A 106 0.54 -1.18 -0.89
N SER A 107 0.91 0.02 -1.31
CA SER A 107 1.55 0.22 -2.62
C SER A 107 3.02 -0.17 -2.58
N GLY A 108 3.49 -0.94 -3.56
CA GLY A 108 4.86 -1.44 -3.65
C GLY A 108 5.92 -0.39 -4.00
N ASP A 109 5.51 0.85 -4.21
CA ASP A 109 6.36 2.01 -4.52
C ASP A 109 6.45 3.04 -3.36
N VAL A 110 5.91 2.69 -2.19
CA VAL A 110 6.02 3.49 -0.97
C VAL A 110 7.22 3.04 -0.16
N PHE A 111 8.04 3.98 0.28
CA PHE A 111 9.06 3.78 1.31
C PHE A 111 8.60 4.46 2.60
N THR A 112 8.53 3.73 3.71
CA THR A 112 7.98 4.28 4.96
C THR A 112 8.55 3.61 6.21
N ALA A 113 8.55 4.36 7.31
CA ALA A 113 8.81 3.87 8.66
C ALA A 113 7.51 3.55 9.44
N PHE A 114 6.37 3.41 8.75
CA PHE A 114 5.10 3.09 9.40
C PHE A 114 5.13 1.70 10.06
N ASP A 115 4.71 1.63 11.32
CA ASP A 115 4.57 0.35 12.03
C ASP A 115 3.25 -0.34 11.65
N TYR A 116 3.32 -1.31 10.76
CA TYR A 116 2.13 -2.06 10.33
C TYR A 116 1.46 -2.85 11.46
N ALA A 117 2.16 -3.15 12.56
CA ALA A 117 1.57 -3.83 13.71
C ALA A 117 0.55 -2.93 14.43
N SER A 118 0.72 -1.61 14.37
CA SER A 118 -0.20 -0.63 14.96
C SER A 118 -1.63 -0.73 14.42
N LEU A 119 -1.82 -1.25 13.22
CA LEU A 119 -3.14 -1.42 12.60
C LEU A 119 -3.94 -2.63 13.12
N ARG A 120 -3.33 -3.54 13.90
CA ARG A 120 -4.02 -4.77 14.38
C ARG A 120 -5.25 -4.48 15.24
N PRO A 121 -5.24 -3.51 16.20
CA PRO A 121 -6.45 -3.18 16.96
C PRO A 121 -7.57 -2.64 16.07
N GLN A 122 -7.23 -1.84 15.05
CA GLN A 122 -8.21 -1.32 14.10
C GLN A 122 -8.77 -2.44 13.22
N ALA A 123 -7.94 -3.36 12.74
CA ALA A 123 -8.39 -4.52 11.99
C ALA A 123 -9.38 -5.38 12.81
N ALA A 124 -9.12 -5.58 14.10
CA ALA A 124 -10.03 -6.30 14.98
C ALA A 124 -11.36 -5.57 15.15
N ARG A 125 -11.35 -4.24 15.31
CA ARG A 125 -12.59 -3.43 15.35
C ARG A 125 -13.39 -3.56 14.06
N MET A 126 -12.75 -3.49 12.90
CA MET A 126 -13.39 -3.65 11.59
C MET A 126 -13.97 -5.05 11.41
N ALA A 127 -13.24 -6.08 11.82
CA ALA A 127 -13.71 -7.48 11.72
C ALA A 127 -14.99 -7.76 12.55
N ALA A 128 -15.19 -7.01 13.63
CA ALA A 128 -16.38 -7.12 14.48
C ALA A 128 -17.61 -6.38 13.90
N GLN A 129 -17.44 -5.58 12.84
CA GLN A 129 -18.53 -4.82 12.24
C GLN A 129 -19.35 -5.69 11.28
N SER A 130 -20.68 -5.55 11.32
CA SER A 130 -21.59 -6.25 10.40
C SER A 130 -21.46 -5.75 8.96
N ALA A 131 -21.20 -4.47 8.78
CA ALA A 131 -21.07 -3.84 7.48
C ALA A 131 -19.59 -3.66 7.08
N PRO A 132 -19.24 -3.87 5.79
CA PRO A 132 -17.88 -3.71 5.30
C PRO A 132 -17.43 -2.25 5.36
N GLY A 133 -16.17 -2.04 5.70
CA GLY A 133 -15.55 -0.74 5.81
C GLY A 133 -14.08 -0.72 5.40
N MET A 134 -13.45 0.44 5.55
CA MET A 134 -12.03 0.65 5.29
C MET A 134 -11.40 1.57 6.33
N HIS A 135 -10.08 1.47 6.46
CA HIS A 135 -9.28 2.38 7.27
C HIS A 135 -8.03 2.79 6.51
N LEU A 136 -7.80 4.09 6.38
CA LEU A 136 -6.72 4.65 5.56
C LEU A 136 -5.66 5.31 6.45
N VAL A 137 -4.38 5.07 6.17
CA VAL A 137 -3.29 5.86 6.75
C VAL A 137 -3.11 7.11 5.91
N MET A 138 -3.27 8.26 6.55
CA MET A 138 -3.18 9.58 5.93
C MET A 138 -1.86 10.24 6.31
N VAL A 139 -1.23 10.93 5.36
CA VAL A 139 0.04 11.62 5.55
C VAL A 139 -0.09 13.11 5.23
N PRO A 140 0.79 13.99 5.73
CA PRO A 140 0.85 15.38 5.30
C PRO A 140 0.99 15.48 3.79
N ASN A 141 0.38 16.51 3.19
CA ASN A 141 0.41 16.69 1.74
C ASN A 141 1.85 16.97 1.26
N PRO A 142 2.41 16.12 0.40
CA PRO A 142 3.72 16.38 -0.17
C PRO A 142 3.66 17.53 -1.18
N PRO A 143 4.79 18.21 -1.48
CA PRO A 143 4.83 19.35 -2.41
C PRO A 143 4.25 19.07 -3.80
N PHE A 144 4.35 17.82 -4.26
CA PHE A 144 3.80 17.41 -5.55
C PHE A 144 2.30 17.09 -5.52
N HIS A 145 1.67 17.06 -4.34
CA HIS A 145 0.22 16.81 -4.16
C HIS A 145 -0.38 17.70 -3.06
N PRO A 146 -0.33 19.04 -3.20
CA PRO A 146 -0.68 19.99 -2.14
C PRO A 146 -2.17 19.98 -1.76
N ALA A 147 -3.06 19.51 -2.65
CA ALA A 147 -4.48 19.43 -2.36
C ALA A 147 -4.88 18.26 -1.45
N GLY A 148 -4.06 17.20 -1.41
CA GLY A 148 -4.40 15.96 -0.73
C GLY A 148 -5.54 15.19 -1.41
N ASP A 149 -5.98 14.12 -0.77
CA ASP A 149 -7.02 13.22 -1.30
C ASP A 149 -8.33 13.31 -0.51
N PHE A 150 -8.21 13.32 0.82
CA PHE A 150 -9.35 13.29 1.75
C PHE A 150 -9.11 14.19 2.95
N ALA A 151 -10.21 14.57 3.62
CA ALA A 151 -10.11 15.26 4.91
C ALA A 151 -10.34 14.27 6.07
N LEU A 152 -9.56 14.46 7.14
CA LEU A 152 -9.59 13.65 8.34
C LEU A 152 -9.91 14.53 9.55
N ASP A 153 -10.91 14.18 10.35
CA ASP A 153 -11.21 14.86 11.61
C ASP A 153 -10.47 14.22 12.81
N ALA A 154 -10.54 14.90 13.95
CA ALA A 154 -9.89 14.44 15.18
C ALA A 154 -10.47 13.12 15.74
N ALA A 155 -11.66 12.71 15.30
CA ALA A 155 -12.27 11.44 15.66
C ALA A 155 -11.86 10.29 14.73
N GLY A 156 -11.03 10.56 13.71
CA GLY A 156 -10.58 9.58 12.72
C GLY A 156 -11.61 9.30 11.63
N ARG A 157 -12.59 10.17 11.41
CA ARG A 157 -13.55 10.06 10.33
C ARG A 157 -13.01 10.72 9.06
N LEU A 158 -13.18 10.05 7.93
CA LEU A 158 -12.82 10.56 6.62
C LEU A 158 -14.00 11.25 5.94
N TYR A 159 -13.69 12.29 5.17
CA TYR A 159 -14.61 13.06 4.35
C TYR A 159 -14.04 13.27 2.96
N LEU A 160 -14.91 13.39 1.97
CA LEU A 160 -14.53 13.94 0.68
C LEU A 160 -14.22 15.43 0.84
N PRO A 161 -13.29 16.01 0.07
CA PRO A 161 -12.88 17.40 0.22
C PRO A 161 -14.04 18.39 0.21
N GLU A 162 -15.04 18.18 -0.66
CA GLU A 162 -16.21 19.04 -0.84
C GLU A 162 -17.24 18.95 0.30
N THR A 163 -17.18 17.93 1.13
CA THR A 163 -18.10 17.71 2.26
C THR A 163 -17.43 17.81 3.62
N ALA A 164 -16.14 18.15 3.61
CA ALA A 164 -15.34 18.20 4.82
C ALA A 164 -15.73 19.35 5.75
N PRO A 165 -15.90 19.12 7.07
CA PRO A 165 -16.05 20.21 8.02
C PRO A 165 -14.75 21.03 8.11
N ALA A 166 -14.88 22.33 8.44
CA ALA A 166 -13.74 23.24 8.52
C ALA A 166 -12.63 22.81 9.52
N ALA A 167 -12.99 22.01 10.50
CA ALA A 167 -12.04 21.46 11.50
C ALA A 167 -11.26 20.23 11.03
N ALA A 168 -11.64 19.64 9.88
CA ALA A 168 -10.93 18.48 9.33
C ALA A 168 -9.70 18.92 8.53
N SER A 169 -8.62 18.16 8.64
CA SER A 169 -7.37 18.41 7.93
C SER A 169 -7.37 17.72 6.57
N GLN A 170 -7.07 18.44 5.50
CA GLN A 170 -6.83 17.87 4.18
C GLN A 170 -5.48 17.16 4.17
N LEU A 171 -5.49 15.87 3.83
CA LEU A 171 -4.32 15.00 3.88
C LEU A 171 -4.25 14.13 2.61
N THR A 172 -3.05 13.62 2.33
CA THR A 172 -2.80 12.67 1.25
C THR A 172 -2.99 11.24 1.77
N PHE A 173 -3.60 10.39 0.97
CA PHE A 173 -3.66 8.96 1.26
C PHE A 173 -2.27 8.32 1.11
N GLY A 174 -1.75 7.77 2.20
CA GLY A 174 -0.40 7.20 2.25
C GLY A 174 -0.25 5.85 1.52
N ASN A 175 -1.26 5.40 0.78
CA ASN A 175 -1.27 4.10 0.10
C ASN A 175 -1.04 2.90 1.03
N ILE A 176 -1.49 3.04 2.29
CA ILE A 176 -1.52 2.00 3.32
C ILE A 176 -2.95 1.97 3.86
N ALA A 177 -3.62 0.82 3.76
CA ALA A 177 -5.02 0.72 4.15
C ALA A 177 -5.37 -0.66 4.70
N LEU A 178 -6.35 -0.69 5.61
CA LEU A 178 -7.12 -1.90 5.89
C LEU A 178 -8.38 -1.88 5.04
N TYR A 179 -8.64 -2.96 4.33
CA TYR A 179 -9.88 -3.17 3.60
C TYR A 179 -10.61 -4.42 4.08
N ASP A 180 -11.94 -4.32 4.06
CA ASP A 180 -12.79 -5.49 4.17
C ASP A 180 -13.04 -6.09 2.78
N LEU A 181 -12.74 -7.35 2.59
CA LEU A 181 -12.91 -8.06 1.31
C LEU A 181 -14.35 -7.97 0.76
N ARG A 182 -15.34 -7.84 1.64
CA ARG A 182 -16.76 -7.66 1.25
C ARG A 182 -17.03 -6.35 0.50
N LEU A 183 -16.14 -5.35 0.56
CA LEU A 183 -16.24 -4.14 -0.27
C LEU A 183 -16.12 -4.44 -1.77
N PHE A 184 -15.50 -5.56 -2.12
CA PHE A 184 -15.21 -5.98 -3.49
C PHE A 184 -16.18 -7.06 -3.98
N ASP A 185 -17.25 -7.34 -3.21
CA ASP A 185 -18.31 -8.27 -3.64
C ASP A 185 -18.98 -7.77 -4.92
N GLY A 186 -19.21 -8.69 -5.85
CA GLY A 186 -19.82 -8.39 -7.15
C GLY A 186 -18.87 -7.86 -8.21
N ILE A 187 -17.58 -7.62 -7.91
CA ILE A 187 -16.56 -7.33 -8.93
C ILE A 187 -16.05 -8.65 -9.49
N ALA A 188 -16.34 -8.93 -10.78
CA ALA A 188 -15.88 -10.15 -11.41
C ALA A 188 -14.35 -10.16 -11.54
N PRO A 189 -13.66 -11.31 -11.29
CA PRO A 189 -12.23 -11.42 -11.49
C PRO A 189 -11.82 -11.04 -12.93
N GLY A 190 -10.79 -10.19 -13.06
CA GLY A 190 -10.35 -9.67 -14.35
C GLY A 190 -11.04 -8.38 -14.82
N THR A 191 -12.03 -7.88 -14.08
CA THR A 191 -12.61 -6.56 -14.36
C THR A 191 -11.59 -5.47 -14.02
N ARG A 192 -11.31 -4.58 -14.97
CA ARG A 192 -10.51 -3.37 -14.69
C ARG A 192 -11.37 -2.36 -13.96
N MET A 193 -11.01 -2.02 -12.72
CA MET A 193 -11.80 -1.12 -11.88
C MET A 193 -10.92 -0.33 -10.91
N ALA A 194 -11.05 1.01 -10.95
CA ALA A 194 -10.45 1.91 -9.97
C ALA A 194 -11.14 1.78 -8.60
N ILE A 195 -10.41 2.04 -7.53
CA ILE A 195 -10.95 1.97 -6.17
C ILE A 195 -11.74 3.22 -5.76
N THR A 196 -11.58 4.34 -6.45
CA THR A 196 -12.19 5.64 -6.11
C THR A 196 -13.69 5.58 -5.84
N PRO A 197 -14.52 4.87 -6.63
CA PRO A 197 -15.95 4.74 -6.33
C PRO A 197 -16.24 4.05 -4.98
N LEU A 198 -15.35 3.13 -4.56
CA LEU A 198 -15.47 2.46 -3.26
C LEU A 198 -15.14 3.40 -2.11
N TYR A 199 -14.13 4.27 -2.27
CA TYR A 199 -13.83 5.33 -1.31
C TYR A 199 -15.03 6.25 -1.13
N GLN A 200 -15.54 6.82 -2.22
CA GLN A 200 -16.68 7.74 -2.18
C GLN A 200 -17.90 7.13 -1.48
N ARG A 201 -18.26 5.91 -1.85
CA ARG A 201 -19.39 5.19 -1.25
C ARG A 201 -19.17 4.90 0.24
N SER A 202 -17.96 4.47 0.64
CA SER A 202 -17.66 4.13 2.04
C SER A 202 -17.59 5.38 2.91
N ILE A 203 -17.04 6.47 2.40
CA ILE A 203 -16.99 7.77 3.10
C ILE A 203 -18.41 8.32 3.29
N ALA A 204 -19.24 8.34 2.23
CA ALA A 204 -20.63 8.80 2.29
C ALA A 204 -21.46 7.97 3.28
N ALA A 205 -21.21 6.67 3.39
CA ALA A 205 -21.87 5.78 4.33
C ALA A 205 -21.28 5.80 5.76
N ALA A 206 -20.32 6.69 6.05
CA ALA A 206 -19.57 6.75 7.31
C ALA A 206 -18.91 5.41 7.71
N ARG A 207 -18.42 4.67 6.72
CA ARG A 207 -17.73 3.37 6.87
C ARG A 207 -16.25 3.44 6.50
N ALA A 208 -15.73 4.64 6.31
CA ALA A 208 -14.31 4.92 6.11
C ALA A 208 -13.78 5.70 7.30
N SER A 209 -12.72 5.20 7.90
CA SER A 209 -11.97 5.85 8.97
C SER A 209 -10.51 6.01 8.55
N GLY A 210 -9.76 6.82 9.27
CA GLY A 210 -8.34 7.00 9.02
C GLY A 210 -7.56 7.36 10.26
N GLU A 211 -6.25 7.27 10.15
CA GLU A 211 -5.30 7.80 11.13
C GLU A 211 -4.23 8.61 10.41
N ARG A 212 -3.68 9.62 11.08
CA ARG A 212 -2.60 10.44 10.56
C ARG A 212 -1.25 9.86 10.96
N PHE A 213 -0.34 9.79 10.01
CA PHE A 213 1.04 9.41 10.20
C PHE A 213 1.97 10.55 9.75
N ASP A 214 2.77 11.05 10.69
CA ASP A 214 3.72 12.16 10.46
C ASP A 214 5.17 11.69 10.36
N GLY A 215 5.42 10.37 10.29
CA GLY A 215 6.75 9.79 10.16
C GLY A 215 7.27 9.79 8.72
N ILE A 216 8.36 9.07 8.50
CA ILE A 216 8.98 8.94 7.17
C ILE A 216 8.02 8.21 6.24
N TRP A 217 7.62 8.88 5.17
CA TRP A 217 6.81 8.34 4.10
C TRP A 217 7.21 9.02 2.78
N GLU A 218 7.57 8.21 1.80
CA GLU A 218 7.96 8.66 0.46
C GLU A 218 7.25 7.81 -0.60
N ASN A 219 6.58 8.49 -1.53
CA ASN A 219 6.00 7.84 -2.70
C ASN A 219 6.90 8.12 -3.91
N ILE A 220 7.58 7.09 -4.37
CA ILE A 220 8.59 7.20 -5.42
C ILE A 220 7.88 7.23 -6.77
N GLY A 221 7.72 8.40 -7.35
CA GLY A 221 7.01 8.61 -8.61
C GLY A 221 7.90 8.99 -9.80
N THR A 222 9.16 9.43 -9.55
CA THR A 222 10.08 9.90 -10.59
C THR A 222 11.50 9.41 -10.31
N PRO A 223 12.40 9.35 -11.32
CA PRO A 223 13.81 9.02 -11.11
C PRO A 223 14.50 9.95 -10.10
N ALA A 224 14.23 11.24 -10.14
CA ALA A 224 14.81 12.21 -9.18
C ALA A 224 14.42 11.89 -7.72
N GLN A 225 13.15 11.52 -7.46
CA GLN A 225 12.70 11.09 -6.13
C GLN A 225 13.41 9.80 -5.69
N LEU A 226 13.64 8.87 -6.63
CA LEU A 226 14.39 7.64 -6.35
C LEU A 226 15.84 7.94 -5.93
N ASP A 227 16.52 8.79 -6.69
CA ASP A 227 17.92 9.17 -6.44
C ASP A 227 18.06 9.89 -5.09
N GLU A 228 17.15 10.82 -4.78
CA GLU A 228 17.12 11.54 -3.50
C GLU A 228 16.91 10.59 -2.33
N LEU A 229 15.93 9.68 -2.43
CA LEU A 229 15.68 8.70 -1.40
C LEU A 229 16.86 7.72 -1.22
N ASP A 230 17.44 7.20 -2.31
CA ASP A 230 18.60 6.30 -2.26
C ASP A 230 19.77 6.97 -1.54
N ALA A 231 20.10 8.22 -1.90
CA ALA A 231 21.14 8.99 -1.23
C ALA A 231 20.88 9.19 0.27
N GLY A 232 19.64 9.54 0.64
CA GLY A 232 19.24 9.74 2.02
C GLY A 232 19.30 8.45 2.85
N VAL A 233 18.90 7.31 2.29
CA VAL A 233 18.98 6.01 2.95
C VAL A 233 20.43 5.57 3.14
N ARG A 234 21.29 5.71 2.13
CA ARG A 234 22.74 5.39 2.21
C ARG A 234 23.43 6.22 3.28
N ALA A 235 23.20 7.54 3.30
CA ALA A 235 23.77 8.42 4.31
C ALA A 235 23.43 8.00 5.74
N ARG A 236 22.18 7.52 5.98
CA ARG A 236 21.76 7.00 7.30
C ARG A 236 22.44 5.66 7.63
N GLN A 237 22.64 4.78 6.64
CA GLN A 237 23.34 3.50 6.83
C GLN A 237 24.81 3.73 7.20
N ASP A 238 25.47 4.70 6.57
CA ASP A 238 26.87 5.04 6.85
C ASP A 238 27.07 5.66 8.25
N LEU A 239 26.09 6.46 8.74
CA LEU A 239 26.13 7.06 10.07
C LEU A 239 25.84 6.07 11.21
N ALA A 240 25.16 4.97 10.93
CA ALA A 240 24.78 3.95 11.90
C ALA A 240 25.08 2.53 11.37
N PRO A 241 26.38 2.19 11.13
CA PRO A 241 26.75 0.87 10.65
C PRO A 241 26.30 -0.18 11.67
N GLY A 242 25.27 -0.97 11.30
CA GLY A 242 24.66 -1.98 12.18
C GLY A 242 23.30 -1.61 12.78
N SER A 243 22.82 -0.37 12.66
CA SER A 243 21.44 -0.01 12.98
C SER A 243 20.53 -0.42 11.83
N ARG A 244 19.54 -1.27 12.13
CA ARG A 244 18.45 -1.51 11.18
C ARG A 244 17.64 -0.22 11.06
N ILE A 245 17.58 0.35 9.88
CA ILE A 245 16.65 1.45 9.57
C ILE A 245 15.26 0.84 9.73
N ALA A 246 14.59 1.27 10.80
CA ALA A 246 13.23 0.82 11.13
C ALA A 246 12.24 1.46 10.15
#